data_9c1c076d38ef99dc63671810778b6875
#
_entry.id   9c1c076d38ef99dc63671810778b6875
#
_cell.length_a   1.000
_cell.length_b   1.000
_cell.length_c   1.000
_cell.angle_alpha   90.00
_cell.angle_beta   90.00
_cell.angle_gamma   90.00
#
_symmetry.space_group_name_H-M   'P 1'
#
loop_
_entity.id
_entity.type
_entity.pdbx_description
1 polymer ?
#
loop_
_entity_poly.entity_id
_entity_poly.type
_entity_poly.pdbx_seq_one_letter_code
_entity_poly.pdbx_strand_id
1 'polypeptide(L)'
;MKSLSGISSWLLDPPETTRRWGAVETVLLAIWIVVVAFALHQHVPWADEMQAWFLAGDVGWKTLLFHSLRYEGTGGLWHSFLKVCQEAHLSFFAARYLAAAIEGAAMALLLRDAPLPRAVRYLLPFTFFLLYQDAVVARSYCLLALPAFLAAKLLRAGRPRPVYLALLLGLMANISAHGAFLSGGLALVAAVTWGRRLLRNPAALALLLALWTMACIAMAPAYDINYEAGNNLRRSFAKAEQAVGIQATPPPRILALAQYGLPSVTPVAQKRNASHAFTHRVERLFAVVTFPLSAFRPAALLLAVLLVGLAIGSRQRIGNAPLGMLGLVPWAGMVLVFSSLYLAPRHEGTVFTGFVASAWLLWPAAAGVTERRRWMARAAALLWCLLCLESLAWSVHAITKEHALPYSPGKLTAEFLQSRGVGQPQLDLKVAAFYYFPIDALLYFPQNIYFNQPPHRYWLWSTSMLSYSTAQQVLAAHPRYIVVGGMSTGPESEITNDWYPADTGPAGVVLDDRAGIVPYFEEHGYRQTHLFCGHSWMRASYGEQICDRVLEPVHN
;
A
#
# COMPACT_ATOMS: atom_id res chain seq x y z
N MET A 1 21.37 -36.40 -21.22
CA MET A 1 20.33 -35.34 -21.50
C MET A 1 19.04 -35.76 -20.81
N LYS A 2 18.55 -34.99 -19.83
CA LYS A 2 17.18 -35.22 -19.32
C LYS A 2 16.22 -34.95 -20.47
N SER A 3 15.28 -35.84 -20.73
CA SER A 3 14.25 -35.65 -21.76
C SER A 3 13.49 -34.33 -21.50
N LEU A 4 12.95 -33.68 -22.52
CA LEU A 4 12.15 -32.44 -22.38
C LEU A 4 11.02 -32.61 -21.35
N SER A 5 10.45 -33.81 -21.23
CA SER A 5 9.45 -34.17 -20.21
C SER A 5 10.02 -34.12 -18.78
N GLY A 6 11.29 -34.48 -18.59
CA GLY A 6 11.95 -34.41 -17.29
C GLY A 6 12.26 -32.97 -16.85
N ILE A 7 12.55 -32.06 -17.79
CA ILE A 7 12.78 -30.65 -17.50
C ILE A 7 11.45 -29.96 -17.15
N SER A 8 10.38 -30.22 -17.90
CA SER A 8 9.06 -29.64 -17.64
C SER A 8 8.50 -30.07 -16.28
N SER A 9 8.63 -31.36 -15.91
CA SER A 9 8.20 -31.83 -14.58
C SER A 9 9.07 -31.21 -13.46
N TRP A 10 10.37 -31.04 -13.67
CA TRP A 10 11.24 -30.40 -12.69
C TRP A 10 10.90 -28.94 -12.44
N LEU A 11 10.45 -28.19 -13.44
CA LEU A 11 10.06 -26.78 -13.36
C LEU A 11 8.63 -26.58 -12.83
N LEU A 12 7.68 -27.37 -13.30
CA LEU A 12 6.25 -27.13 -13.13
C LEU A 12 5.60 -27.99 -12.03
N ASP A 13 6.28 -29.02 -11.54
CA ASP A 13 5.79 -29.79 -10.40
C ASP A 13 6.41 -29.25 -9.08
N PRO A 14 5.64 -29.23 -7.97
CA PRO A 14 6.18 -28.84 -6.69
C PRO A 14 7.26 -29.82 -6.23
N PRO A 15 8.25 -29.37 -5.44
CA PRO A 15 9.27 -30.27 -4.91
C PRO A 15 8.68 -31.29 -3.94
N GLU A 16 9.14 -32.55 -4.03
CA GLU A 16 8.62 -33.68 -3.23
C GLU A 16 8.98 -33.59 -1.74
N THR A 17 10.07 -32.92 -1.39
CA THR A 17 10.58 -32.84 -0.02
C THR A 17 10.99 -31.42 0.38
N THR A 18 11.11 -31.17 1.69
CA THR A 18 11.73 -29.96 2.24
C THR A 18 13.15 -29.81 1.70
N ARG A 19 13.36 -28.77 0.91
CA ARG A 19 14.58 -28.58 0.17
C ARG A 19 15.68 -27.94 1.03
N ARG A 20 16.91 -28.40 0.83
CA ARG A 20 18.09 -27.65 1.28
C ARG A 20 18.22 -26.39 0.41
N TRP A 21 18.60 -25.29 1.03
CA TRP A 21 19.01 -24.07 0.34
C TRP A 21 20.12 -24.38 -0.66
N GLY A 22 19.97 -23.98 -1.90
CA GLY A 22 20.91 -24.29 -2.99
C GLY A 22 21.54 -23.05 -3.59
N ALA A 23 22.48 -23.26 -4.50
CA ALA A 23 23.17 -22.17 -5.20
C ALA A 23 22.20 -21.28 -6.02
N VAL A 24 21.17 -21.87 -6.64
CA VAL A 24 20.17 -21.11 -7.43
C VAL A 24 19.42 -20.14 -6.53
N GLU A 25 18.91 -20.58 -5.39
CA GLU A 25 18.19 -19.74 -4.45
C GLU A 25 19.10 -18.61 -3.90
N THR A 26 20.36 -18.91 -3.64
CA THR A 26 21.36 -17.90 -3.21
C THR A 26 21.59 -16.84 -4.29
N VAL A 27 21.77 -17.25 -5.54
CA VAL A 27 22.00 -16.34 -6.67
C VAL A 27 20.77 -15.47 -6.91
N LEU A 28 19.57 -16.06 -6.92
CA LEU A 28 18.33 -15.29 -7.10
C LEU A 28 18.11 -14.28 -5.98
N LEU A 29 18.36 -14.65 -4.72
CA LEU A 29 18.24 -13.71 -3.62
C LEU A 29 19.30 -12.60 -3.72
N ALA A 30 20.54 -12.93 -4.10
CA ALA A 30 21.60 -11.94 -4.31
C ALA A 30 21.24 -10.96 -5.43
N ILE A 31 20.70 -11.44 -6.56
CA ILE A 31 20.23 -10.59 -7.65
C ILE A 31 19.10 -9.67 -7.13
N TRP A 32 18.13 -10.22 -6.39
CA TRP A 32 17.04 -9.43 -5.81
C TRP A 32 17.58 -8.32 -4.91
N ILE A 33 18.50 -8.63 -3.99
CA ILE A 33 19.13 -7.65 -3.09
C ILE A 33 19.82 -6.54 -3.87
N VAL A 34 20.60 -6.88 -4.89
CA VAL A 34 21.33 -5.90 -5.71
C VAL A 34 20.36 -4.99 -6.46
N VAL A 35 19.32 -5.55 -7.07
CA VAL A 35 18.31 -4.76 -7.81
C VAL A 35 17.54 -3.85 -6.88
N VAL A 36 17.10 -4.33 -5.71
CA VAL A 36 16.39 -3.50 -4.71
C VAL A 36 17.31 -2.42 -4.15
N ALA A 37 18.57 -2.73 -3.84
CA ALA A 37 19.51 -1.74 -3.34
C ALA A 37 19.77 -0.63 -4.38
N PHE A 38 19.88 -0.99 -5.66
CA PHE A 38 20.00 -0.05 -6.77
C PHE A 38 18.75 0.83 -6.90
N ALA A 39 17.56 0.23 -6.89
CA ALA A 39 16.30 0.97 -6.97
C ALA A 39 16.10 1.90 -5.77
N LEU A 40 16.37 1.44 -4.55
CA LEU A 40 16.33 2.27 -3.34
C LEU A 40 17.29 3.46 -3.41
N HIS A 41 18.48 3.28 -3.98
CA HIS A 41 19.44 4.37 -4.13
C HIS A 41 18.90 5.52 -5.00
N GLN A 42 18.11 5.19 -6.01
CA GLN A 42 17.54 6.17 -6.96
C GLN A 42 16.19 6.72 -6.48
N HIS A 43 15.44 5.97 -5.72
CA HIS A 43 14.09 6.32 -5.30
C HIS A 43 14.03 7.63 -4.52
N VAL A 44 13.24 8.58 -5.03
CA VAL A 44 12.90 9.83 -4.36
C VAL A 44 11.60 9.63 -3.57
N PRO A 45 11.65 9.70 -2.23
CA PRO A 45 10.47 9.47 -1.40
C PRO A 45 9.35 10.47 -1.70
N TRP A 46 8.12 10.01 -1.63
CA TRP A 46 6.94 10.82 -1.89
C TRP A 46 6.15 11.15 -0.62
N ALA A 47 5.10 11.95 -0.79
CA ALA A 47 4.33 12.52 0.31
C ALA A 47 3.87 11.51 1.37
N ASP A 48 3.35 10.33 0.98
CA ASP A 48 2.86 9.33 1.94
C ASP A 48 4.00 8.66 2.75
N GLU A 49 5.22 8.56 2.20
CA GLU A 49 6.38 8.06 2.93
C GLU A 49 6.85 9.11 3.94
N MET A 50 6.86 10.38 3.52
CA MET A 50 7.27 11.48 4.38
C MET A 50 6.26 11.77 5.47
N GLN A 51 4.97 11.64 5.19
CA GLN A 51 3.91 11.74 6.19
C GLN A 51 4.15 10.76 7.34
N ALA A 52 4.40 9.49 7.04
CA ALA A 52 4.65 8.48 8.06
C ALA A 52 5.94 8.74 8.84
N TRP A 53 7.00 9.17 8.14
CA TRP A 53 8.28 9.50 8.76
C TRP A 53 8.20 10.67 9.72
N PHE A 54 7.63 11.79 9.28
CA PHE A 54 7.52 12.99 10.11
C PHE A 54 6.53 12.79 11.26
N LEU A 55 5.41 12.12 11.01
CA LEU A 55 4.46 11.79 12.07
C LEU A 55 5.13 10.95 13.17
N ALA A 56 5.89 9.94 12.79
CA ALA A 56 6.61 9.11 13.75
C ALA A 56 7.63 9.90 14.56
N GLY A 57 8.32 10.88 13.95
CA GLY A 57 9.35 11.70 14.60
C GLY A 57 8.81 12.80 15.50
N ASP A 58 7.85 13.53 14.99
CA ASP A 58 7.42 14.79 15.58
C ASP A 58 6.46 14.62 16.76
N VAL A 59 5.90 13.40 17.00
CA VAL A 59 5.00 13.14 18.13
C VAL A 59 5.52 12.09 19.12
N GLY A 60 5.14 12.20 20.39
CA GLY A 60 5.47 11.20 21.41
C GLY A 60 4.72 9.87 21.21
N TRP A 61 5.25 8.77 21.76
CA TRP A 61 4.68 7.42 21.65
C TRP A 61 3.19 7.32 21.97
N LYS A 62 2.75 7.95 23.08
CA LYS A 62 1.34 7.92 23.48
C LYS A 62 0.44 8.60 22.45
N THR A 63 0.83 9.78 22.00
CA THR A 63 0.08 10.54 20.98
C THR A 63 0.06 9.78 19.65
N LEU A 64 1.19 9.22 19.24
CA LEU A 64 1.30 8.43 18.03
C LEU A 64 0.29 7.26 18.04
N LEU A 65 0.41 6.37 19.04
CA LEU A 65 -0.34 5.10 19.06
C LEU A 65 -1.84 5.25 19.36
N PHE A 66 -2.23 6.24 20.19
CA PHE A 66 -3.61 6.36 20.66
C PHE A 66 -4.39 7.53 20.08
N HIS A 67 -3.72 8.45 19.35
CA HIS A 67 -4.38 9.60 18.75
C HIS A 67 -4.11 9.71 17.25
N SER A 68 -2.85 9.86 16.84
CA SER A 68 -2.50 10.23 15.46
C SER A 68 -2.82 9.13 14.43
N LEU A 69 -2.59 7.85 14.76
CA LEU A 69 -2.86 6.73 13.86
C LEU A 69 -4.35 6.57 13.51
N ARG A 70 -5.25 7.10 14.31
CA ARG A 70 -6.69 7.10 14.04
C ARG A 70 -7.07 7.91 12.80
N TYR A 71 -6.17 8.76 12.31
CA TYR A 71 -6.32 9.53 11.08
C TYR A 71 -5.63 8.87 9.88
N GLU A 72 -4.75 7.88 10.12
CA GLU A 72 -3.98 7.21 9.07
C GLU A 72 -4.62 5.91 8.56
N GLY A 73 -5.53 5.32 9.34
CA GLY A 73 -6.15 4.03 9.00
C GLY A 73 -5.16 2.85 8.98
N THR A 74 -4.01 3.00 9.66
CA THR A 74 -2.97 1.98 9.78
C THR A 74 -2.84 1.52 11.22
N GLY A 75 -2.41 0.26 11.44
CA GLY A 75 -1.98 -0.21 12.75
C GLY A 75 -0.66 0.45 13.15
N GLY A 76 -0.25 0.28 14.39
CA GLY A 76 0.92 0.98 14.95
C GLY A 76 2.29 0.48 14.49
N LEU A 77 2.40 -0.68 13.83
CA LEU A 77 3.69 -1.36 13.62
C LEU A 77 4.65 -0.56 12.74
N TRP A 78 4.18 -0.01 11.61
CA TRP A 78 5.01 0.76 10.70
C TRP A 78 5.55 2.04 11.36
N HIS A 79 4.66 2.84 11.95
CA HIS A 79 5.06 4.09 12.59
C HIS A 79 5.94 3.84 13.82
N SER A 80 5.71 2.74 14.57
CA SER A 80 6.60 2.32 15.66
C SER A 80 7.99 1.94 15.15
N PHE A 81 8.06 1.23 14.01
CA PHE A 81 9.33 0.90 13.38
C PHE A 81 10.10 2.18 12.98
N LEU A 82 9.44 3.13 12.30
CA LEU A 82 10.05 4.39 11.91
C LEU A 82 10.50 5.20 13.14
N LYS A 83 9.67 5.25 14.18
CA LYS A 83 10.01 5.95 15.42
C LYS A 83 11.23 5.37 16.12
N VAL A 84 11.32 4.03 16.22
CA VAL A 84 12.50 3.35 16.77
C VAL A 84 13.75 3.67 15.93
N CYS A 85 13.63 3.69 14.59
CA CYS A 85 14.75 4.09 13.73
C CYS A 85 15.21 5.52 14.03
N GLN A 86 14.28 6.46 14.23
CA GLN A 86 14.62 7.86 14.55
C GLN A 86 15.24 8.00 15.95
N GLU A 87 14.71 7.31 16.96
CA GLU A 87 15.30 7.28 18.30
C GLU A 87 16.69 6.64 18.32
N ALA A 88 16.95 5.73 17.37
CA ALA A 88 18.29 5.20 17.10
C ALA A 88 19.16 6.11 16.20
N HIS A 89 18.72 7.35 15.94
CA HIS A 89 19.40 8.33 15.08
C HIS A 89 19.66 7.87 13.63
N LEU A 90 18.84 6.94 13.12
CA LEU A 90 18.91 6.51 11.73
C LEU A 90 18.20 7.53 10.84
N SER A 91 18.74 7.77 9.66
CA SER A 91 18.06 8.56 8.63
C SER A 91 16.90 7.76 8.02
N PHE A 92 15.96 8.45 7.36
CA PHE A 92 14.93 7.80 6.58
C PHE A 92 15.52 6.84 5.53
N PHE A 93 16.61 7.24 4.90
CA PHE A 93 17.31 6.41 3.93
C PHE A 93 17.82 5.10 4.53
N ALA A 94 18.35 5.10 5.76
CA ALA A 94 18.76 3.89 6.46
C ALA A 94 17.54 3.02 6.85
N ALA A 95 16.46 3.63 7.33
CA ALA A 95 15.23 2.93 7.69
C ALA A 95 14.62 2.17 6.50
N ARG A 96 14.66 2.74 5.28
CA ARG A 96 14.21 2.05 4.06
C ARG A 96 14.96 0.75 3.79
N TYR A 97 16.30 0.77 3.92
CA TYR A 97 17.10 -0.45 3.73
C TYR A 97 16.78 -1.52 4.77
N LEU A 98 16.49 -1.14 6.02
CA LEU A 98 16.05 -2.10 7.04
C LEU A 98 14.67 -2.69 6.70
N ALA A 99 13.74 -1.87 6.21
CA ALA A 99 12.45 -2.35 5.75
C ALA A 99 12.58 -3.31 4.57
N ALA A 100 13.40 -2.98 3.58
CA ALA A 100 13.71 -3.86 2.45
C ALA A 100 14.40 -5.16 2.87
N ALA A 101 15.20 -5.15 3.93
CA ALA A 101 15.79 -6.37 4.48
C ALA A 101 14.75 -7.33 5.07
N ILE A 102 13.66 -6.79 5.67
CA ILE A 102 12.53 -7.61 6.15
C ILE A 102 11.80 -8.24 4.96
N GLU A 103 11.56 -7.50 3.88
CA GLU A 103 11.00 -8.03 2.63
C GLU A 103 11.94 -9.07 2.00
N GLY A 104 13.27 -8.84 2.00
CA GLY A 104 14.28 -9.81 1.57
C GLY A 104 14.22 -11.12 2.36
N ALA A 105 13.93 -11.06 3.66
CA ALA A 105 13.70 -12.26 4.47
C ALA A 105 12.43 -13.01 4.03
N ALA A 106 11.37 -12.30 3.61
CA ALA A 106 10.19 -12.92 3.02
C ALA A 106 10.51 -13.59 1.68
N MET A 107 11.34 -12.96 0.83
CA MET A 107 11.80 -13.56 -0.43
C MET A 107 12.67 -14.80 -0.19
N ALA A 108 13.58 -14.76 0.79
CA ALA A 108 14.35 -15.93 1.19
C ALA A 108 13.45 -17.08 1.66
N LEU A 109 12.43 -16.78 2.47
CA LEU A 109 11.44 -17.75 2.91
C LEU A 109 10.65 -18.35 1.74
N LEU A 110 10.20 -17.51 0.80
CA LEU A 110 9.49 -17.91 -0.41
C LEU A 110 10.34 -18.82 -1.30
N LEU A 111 11.57 -18.42 -1.61
CA LEU A 111 12.51 -19.20 -2.41
C LEU A 111 12.81 -20.56 -1.79
N ARG A 112 12.91 -20.64 -0.47
CA ARG A 112 13.26 -21.86 0.25
C ARG A 112 12.09 -22.81 0.46
N ASP A 113 10.97 -22.28 1.00
CA ASP A 113 9.97 -23.09 1.68
C ASP A 113 8.61 -23.10 0.98
N ALA A 114 8.36 -22.21 -0.01
CA ALA A 114 7.07 -22.19 -0.70
C ALA A 114 6.82 -23.53 -1.42
N PRO A 115 5.64 -24.16 -1.22
CA PRO A 115 5.29 -25.44 -1.85
C PRO A 115 4.81 -25.25 -3.29
N LEU A 116 5.31 -24.22 -3.94
CA LEU A 116 5.00 -23.85 -5.31
C LEU A 116 5.98 -24.50 -6.29
N PRO A 117 5.61 -24.65 -7.58
CA PRO A 117 6.54 -25.07 -8.62
C PRO A 117 7.78 -24.19 -8.67
N ARG A 118 8.93 -24.79 -9.02
CA ARG A 118 10.21 -24.05 -9.01
C ARG A 118 10.18 -22.81 -9.87
N ALA A 119 9.61 -22.90 -11.08
CA ALA A 119 9.53 -21.76 -11.99
C ALA A 119 8.74 -20.60 -11.39
N VAL A 120 7.56 -20.86 -10.83
CA VAL A 120 6.76 -19.84 -10.13
C VAL A 120 7.55 -19.24 -8.97
N ARG A 121 8.12 -20.08 -8.13
CA ARG A 121 8.85 -19.68 -6.92
C ARG A 121 10.07 -18.83 -7.23
N TYR A 122 10.76 -19.08 -8.34
CA TYR A 122 11.93 -18.32 -8.77
C TYR A 122 11.59 -16.99 -9.43
N LEU A 123 10.40 -16.87 -10.05
CA LEU A 123 9.94 -15.63 -10.68
C LEU A 123 9.20 -14.71 -9.69
N LEU A 124 8.48 -15.25 -8.72
CA LEU A 124 7.66 -14.46 -7.78
C LEU A 124 8.42 -13.31 -7.09
N PRO A 125 9.66 -13.47 -6.59
CA PRO A 125 10.40 -12.37 -5.96
C PRO A 125 10.62 -11.16 -6.87
N PHE A 126 10.55 -11.36 -8.20
CA PHE A 126 10.83 -10.33 -9.19
C PHE A 126 9.56 -9.68 -9.77
N THR A 127 8.39 -10.03 -9.24
CA THR A 127 7.12 -9.39 -9.62
C THR A 127 7.06 -7.94 -9.12
N PHE A 128 6.27 -7.11 -9.79
CA PHE A 128 6.17 -5.67 -9.52
C PHE A 128 5.93 -5.34 -8.05
N PHE A 129 5.03 -6.06 -7.39
CA PHE A 129 4.75 -5.80 -5.97
C PHE A 129 5.91 -6.21 -5.07
N LEU A 130 6.43 -7.43 -5.18
CA LEU A 130 7.46 -7.94 -4.27
C LEU A 130 8.87 -7.39 -4.54
N LEU A 131 9.15 -6.94 -5.77
CA LEU A 131 10.45 -6.37 -6.11
C LEU A 131 10.48 -4.84 -5.96
N TYR A 132 9.41 -4.16 -6.40
CA TYR A 132 9.42 -2.71 -6.52
C TYR A 132 8.48 -2.06 -5.49
N GLN A 133 7.16 -2.32 -5.55
CA GLN A 133 6.18 -1.59 -4.75
C GLN A 133 6.36 -1.81 -3.24
N ASP A 134 6.58 -3.05 -2.80
CA ASP A 134 6.70 -3.36 -1.38
C ASP A 134 8.16 -3.30 -0.87
N ALA A 135 9.16 -3.42 -1.76
CA ALA A 135 10.56 -3.39 -1.36
C ALA A 135 11.23 -2.01 -1.50
N VAL A 136 10.80 -1.18 -2.46
CA VAL A 136 11.44 0.12 -2.76
C VAL A 136 10.63 1.29 -2.18
N VAL A 137 9.30 1.28 -2.35
CA VAL A 137 8.44 2.31 -1.78
C VAL A 137 8.20 2.01 -0.30
N ALA A 138 8.79 2.81 0.58
CA ALA A 138 8.84 2.55 2.03
C ALA A 138 7.49 2.81 2.73
N ARG A 139 6.58 1.85 2.60
CA ARG A 139 5.25 1.86 3.20
C ARG A 139 5.08 0.66 4.14
N SER A 140 4.04 0.69 4.97
CA SER A 140 3.74 -0.39 5.92
C SER A 140 3.66 -1.79 5.27
N TYR A 141 3.35 -1.86 3.98
CA TYR A 141 3.15 -3.11 3.25
C TYR A 141 4.42 -3.96 3.12
N CYS A 142 5.61 -3.35 3.12
CA CYS A 142 6.90 -4.05 3.12
C CYS A 142 7.07 -5.01 4.32
N LEU A 143 6.28 -4.83 5.39
CA LEU A 143 6.31 -5.70 6.56
C LEU A 143 5.33 -6.88 6.45
N LEU A 144 4.46 -6.95 5.42
CA LEU A 144 3.33 -7.87 5.39
C LEU A 144 3.70 -9.27 4.91
N ALA A 145 4.54 -9.38 3.87
CA ALA A 145 4.81 -10.67 3.22
C ALA A 145 5.46 -11.67 4.18
N LEU A 146 6.41 -11.24 4.99
CA LEU A 146 7.13 -12.12 5.91
C LEU A 146 6.21 -12.82 6.94
N PRO A 147 5.41 -12.13 7.75
CA PRO A 147 4.51 -12.78 8.70
C PRO A 147 3.39 -13.56 7.99
N ALA A 148 2.91 -13.13 6.82
CA ALA A 148 1.90 -13.85 6.05
C ALA A 148 2.41 -15.21 5.56
N PHE A 149 3.61 -15.25 4.97
CA PHE A 149 4.22 -16.49 4.47
C PHE A 149 4.64 -17.42 5.61
N LEU A 150 5.13 -16.89 6.74
CA LEU A 150 5.40 -17.67 7.94
C LEU A 150 4.12 -18.30 8.51
N ALA A 151 3.03 -17.55 8.59
CA ALA A 151 1.74 -18.06 9.05
C ALA A 151 1.19 -19.15 8.11
N ALA A 152 1.25 -18.93 6.79
CA ALA A 152 0.85 -19.93 5.79
C ALA A 152 1.69 -21.21 5.89
N LYS A 153 3.02 -21.07 6.07
CA LYS A 153 3.93 -22.20 6.30
C LYS A 153 3.58 -23.01 7.55
N LEU A 154 3.32 -22.32 8.67
CA LEU A 154 2.95 -22.98 9.93
C LEU A 154 1.63 -23.74 9.80
N LEU A 155 0.62 -23.10 9.22
CA LEU A 155 -0.69 -23.71 9.00
C LEU A 155 -0.58 -24.94 8.11
N ARG A 156 0.16 -24.84 7.00
CA ARG A 156 0.36 -25.96 6.08
C ARG A 156 1.12 -27.13 6.71
N ALA A 157 2.10 -26.87 7.57
CA ALA A 157 2.90 -27.91 8.23
C ALA A 157 2.06 -28.77 9.21
N GLY A 158 0.87 -28.32 9.59
CA GLY A 158 -0.02 -29.04 10.50
C GLY A 158 0.50 -29.19 11.94
N ARG A 159 1.63 -28.59 12.26
CA ARG A 159 2.24 -28.60 13.59
C ARG A 159 1.88 -27.34 14.35
N PRO A 160 0.94 -27.40 15.30
CA PRO A 160 0.47 -26.21 15.99
C PRO A 160 1.56 -25.59 16.86
N ARG A 161 1.82 -24.31 16.63
CA ARG A 161 2.62 -23.42 17.47
C ARG A 161 1.78 -22.19 17.81
N PRO A 162 0.82 -22.31 18.74
CA PRO A 162 -0.23 -21.31 18.93
C PRO A 162 0.30 -19.90 19.23
N VAL A 163 1.27 -19.78 20.13
CA VAL A 163 1.85 -18.47 20.52
C VAL A 163 2.55 -17.80 19.35
N TYR A 164 3.34 -18.56 18.60
CA TYR A 164 4.06 -18.03 17.44
C TYR A 164 3.07 -17.59 16.33
N LEU A 165 2.02 -18.40 16.07
CA LEU A 165 0.97 -17.99 15.14
C LEU A 165 0.22 -16.75 15.62
N ALA A 166 -0.14 -16.67 16.91
CA ALA A 166 -0.80 -15.50 17.49
C ALA A 166 0.05 -14.23 17.32
N LEU A 167 1.37 -14.33 17.52
CA LEU A 167 2.30 -13.22 17.28
C LEU A 167 2.27 -12.78 15.81
N LEU A 168 2.39 -13.71 14.85
CA LEU A 168 2.38 -13.39 13.41
C LEU A 168 1.06 -12.72 12.99
N LEU A 169 -0.07 -13.28 13.43
CA LEU A 169 -1.40 -12.72 13.15
C LEU A 169 -1.57 -11.33 13.79
N GLY A 170 -1.10 -11.16 15.02
CA GLY A 170 -1.12 -9.87 15.70
C GLY A 170 -0.25 -8.82 15.01
N LEU A 171 0.96 -9.18 14.59
CA LEU A 171 1.85 -8.29 13.82
C LEU A 171 1.18 -7.86 12.51
N MET A 172 0.60 -8.80 11.74
CA MET A 172 -0.11 -8.48 10.50
C MET A 172 -1.26 -7.50 10.75
N ALA A 173 -2.06 -7.69 11.80
CA ALA A 173 -3.15 -6.80 12.15
C ALA A 173 -2.67 -5.37 12.44
N ASN A 174 -1.45 -5.21 12.99
CA ASN A 174 -0.86 -3.92 13.32
C ASN A 174 -0.09 -3.27 12.15
N ILE A 175 0.00 -3.90 10.98
CA ILE A 175 0.60 -3.29 9.78
C ILE A 175 -0.38 -2.30 9.12
N SER A 176 -1.59 -2.77 8.80
CA SER A 176 -2.61 -1.97 8.11
C SER A 176 -3.96 -2.66 8.19
N ALA A 177 -5.03 -1.97 7.78
CA ALA A 177 -6.35 -2.59 7.64
C ALA A 177 -6.31 -3.83 6.71
N HIS A 178 -5.53 -3.78 5.62
CA HIS A 178 -5.33 -4.91 4.71
C HIS A 178 -4.68 -6.10 5.45
N GLY A 179 -3.64 -5.83 6.23
CA GLY A 179 -2.98 -6.84 7.07
C GLY A 179 -3.92 -7.44 8.12
N ALA A 180 -4.81 -6.63 8.71
CA ALA A 180 -5.81 -7.12 9.66
C ALA A 180 -6.80 -8.09 9.00
N PHE A 181 -7.30 -7.80 7.79
CA PHE A 181 -8.19 -8.70 7.06
C PHE A 181 -7.49 -10.00 6.64
N LEU A 182 -6.26 -9.91 6.14
CA LEU A 182 -5.45 -11.09 5.82
C LEU A 182 -5.20 -11.95 7.08
N SER A 183 -4.86 -11.31 8.19
CA SER A 183 -4.70 -11.94 9.50
C SER A 183 -5.99 -12.63 9.95
N GLY A 184 -7.16 -11.98 9.80
CA GLY A 184 -8.47 -12.55 10.11
C GLY A 184 -8.77 -13.81 9.30
N GLY A 185 -8.49 -13.77 7.98
CA GLY A 185 -8.63 -14.91 7.10
C GLY A 185 -7.75 -16.10 7.53
N LEU A 186 -6.47 -15.87 7.85
CA LEU A 186 -5.56 -16.90 8.35
C LEU A 186 -5.95 -17.38 9.75
N ALA A 187 -6.45 -16.48 10.61
CA ALA A 187 -6.98 -16.84 11.93
C ALA A 187 -8.19 -17.78 11.82
N LEU A 188 -9.08 -17.53 10.84
CA LEU A 188 -10.21 -18.43 10.59
C LEU A 188 -9.75 -19.81 10.12
N VAL A 189 -8.77 -19.88 9.22
CA VAL A 189 -8.13 -21.15 8.84
C VAL A 189 -7.57 -21.87 10.08
N ALA A 190 -6.85 -21.14 10.94
CA ALA A 190 -6.30 -21.69 12.17
C ALA A 190 -7.39 -22.17 13.15
N ALA A 191 -8.45 -21.40 13.32
CA ALA A 191 -9.58 -21.74 14.20
C ALA A 191 -10.27 -23.04 13.76
N VAL A 192 -10.49 -23.22 12.46
CA VAL A 192 -11.10 -24.44 11.93
C VAL A 192 -10.15 -25.63 12.01
N THR A 193 -8.85 -25.43 11.75
CA THR A 193 -7.88 -26.55 11.70
C THR A 193 -7.34 -26.94 13.07
N TRP A 194 -7.14 -25.98 13.97
CA TRP A 194 -6.51 -26.17 15.28
C TRP A 194 -7.39 -25.76 16.47
N GLY A 195 -8.66 -25.43 16.27
CA GLY A 195 -9.55 -24.74 17.20
C GLY A 195 -9.41 -25.13 18.67
N ARG A 196 -9.59 -26.43 19.01
CA ARG A 196 -9.46 -26.91 20.40
C ARG A 196 -8.05 -26.68 20.98
N ARG A 197 -6.99 -26.74 20.15
CA ARG A 197 -5.61 -26.54 20.60
C ARG A 197 -5.29 -25.07 20.81
N LEU A 198 -5.87 -24.19 19.99
CA LEU A 198 -5.78 -22.73 20.18
C LEU A 198 -6.50 -22.31 21.46
N LEU A 199 -7.73 -22.78 21.67
CA LEU A 199 -8.55 -22.46 22.86
C LEU A 199 -7.93 -22.96 24.16
N ARG A 200 -7.14 -24.02 24.13
CA ARG A 200 -6.42 -24.56 25.30
C ARG A 200 -5.11 -23.83 25.61
N ASN A 201 -4.72 -22.82 24.82
CA ASN A 201 -3.51 -22.05 25.04
C ASN A 201 -3.86 -20.60 25.40
N PRO A 202 -4.04 -20.29 26.71
CA PRO A 202 -4.45 -18.96 27.14
C PRO A 202 -3.45 -17.87 26.79
N ALA A 203 -2.13 -18.18 26.75
CA ALA A 203 -1.10 -17.23 26.36
C ALA A 203 -1.23 -16.81 24.89
N ALA A 204 -1.53 -17.75 23.99
CA ALA A 204 -1.77 -17.44 22.58
C ALA A 204 -3.02 -16.58 22.39
N LEU A 205 -4.10 -16.90 23.11
CA LEU A 205 -5.34 -16.12 23.03
C LEU A 205 -5.15 -14.71 23.60
N ALA A 206 -4.50 -14.58 24.75
CA ALA A 206 -4.22 -13.29 25.37
C ALA A 206 -3.34 -12.42 24.45
N LEU A 207 -2.28 -12.99 23.86
CA LEU A 207 -1.41 -12.29 22.92
C LEU A 207 -2.17 -11.84 21.67
N LEU A 208 -2.95 -12.74 21.06
CA LEU A 208 -3.75 -12.42 19.88
C LEU A 208 -4.75 -11.31 20.17
N LEU A 209 -5.51 -11.41 21.26
CA LEU A 209 -6.50 -10.43 21.66
C LEU A 209 -5.84 -9.08 21.97
N ALA A 210 -4.72 -9.06 22.70
CA ALA A 210 -3.99 -7.83 23.00
C ALA A 210 -3.53 -7.11 21.74
N LEU A 211 -2.87 -7.81 20.80
CA LEU A 211 -2.37 -7.23 19.57
C LEU A 211 -3.49 -6.79 18.62
N TRP A 212 -4.60 -7.56 18.53
CA TRP A 212 -5.76 -7.17 17.74
C TRP A 212 -6.49 -5.97 18.35
N THR A 213 -6.62 -5.90 19.68
CA THR A 213 -7.21 -4.75 20.37
C THR A 213 -6.37 -3.49 20.10
N MET A 214 -5.04 -3.58 20.17
CA MET A 214 -4.16 -2.46 19.81
C MET A 214 -4.39 -2.01 18.35
N ALA A 215 -4.46 -2.94 17.41
CA ALA A 215 -4.74 -2.63 16.02
C ALA A 215 -6.12 -1.96 15.84
N CYS A 216 -7.15 -2.46 16.51
CA CYS A 216 -8.49 -1.86 16.49
C CYS A 216 -8.50 -0.44 17.06
N ILE A 217 -7.80 -0.20 18.17
CA ILE A 217 -7.69 1.14 18.76
C ILE A 217 -6.99 2.11 17.81
N ALA A 218 -5.85 1.69 17.24
CA ALA A 218 -5.08 2.51 16.31
C ALA A 218 -5.83 2.83 15.02
N MET A 219 -6.62 1.89 14.49
CA MET A 219 -7.37 2.05 13.25
C MET A 219 -8.80 2.58 13.45
N ALA A 220 -9.29 2.70 14.69
CA ALA A 220 -10.61 3.27 14.94
C ALA A 220 -10.64 4.74 14.49
N PRO A 221 -11.47 5.12 13.48
CA PRO A 221 -11.40 6.44 12.90
C PRO A 221 -11.79 7.52 13.92
N ALA A 222 -11.04 8.63 13.91
CA ALA A 222 -11.35 9.78 14.75
C ALA A 222 -12.70 10.39 14.32
N TYR A 223 -13.34 11.13 15.23
CA TYR A 223 -14.66 11.71 14.97
C TYR A 223 -14.63 12.80 13.88
N ASP A 224 -13.51 13.52 13.77
CA ASP A 224 -13.30 14.63 12.82
C ASP A 224 -12.44 14.23 11.62
N ILE A 225 -12.35 12.93 11.33
CA ILE A 225 -11.59 12.42 10.19
C ILE A 225 -12.13 12.97 8.87
N ASN A 226 -11.24 13.38 7.97
CA ASN A 226 -11.56 14.10 6.73
C ASN A 226 -10.98 13.43 5.47
N TYR A 227 -11.18 12.13 5.32
CA TYR A 227 -11.01 11.44 4.03
C TYR A 227 -12.14 10.42 3.83
N GLU A 228 -12.46 10.10 2.58
CA GLU A 228 -13.69 9.37 2.25
C GLU A 228 -13.78 7.99 2.90
N ALA A 229 -12.73 7.17 2.79
CA ALA A 229 -12.74 5.84 3.40
C ALA A 229 -12.91 5.91 4.93
N GLY A 230 -12.23 6.85 5.59
CA GLY A 230 -12.37 7.10 7.02
C GLY A 230 -13.77 7.57 7.38
N ASN A 231 -14.36 8.48 6.60
CA ASN A 231 -15.73 8.94 6.80
C ASN A 231 -16.76 7.82 6.61
N ASN A 232 -16.59 6.96 5.61
CA ASN A 232 -17.48 5.82 5.39
C ASN A 232 -17.41 4.83 6.54
N LEU A 233 -16.20 4.56 7.03
CA LEU A 233 -15.99 3.70 8.19
C LEU A 233 -16.59 4.34 9.46
N ARG A 234 -16.37 5.64 9.70
CA ARG A 234 -16.93 6.38 10.85
C ARG A 234 -18.47 6.38 10.83
N ARG A 235 -19.09 6.54 9.65
CA ARG A 235 -20.56 6.42 9.52
C ARG A 235 -21.07 5.03 9.91
N SER A 236 -20.33 3.98 9.57
CA SER A 236 -20.66 2.61 9.95
C SER A 236 -20.54 2.41 11.46
N PHE A 237 -19.49 2.95 12.09
CA PHE A 237 -19.34 2.96 13.55
C PHE A 237 -20.46 3.75 14.23
N ALA A 238 -20.81 4.95 13.73
CA ALA A 238 -21.88 5.75 14.29
C ALA A 238 -23.23 5.02 14.27
N LYS A 239 -23.54 4.28 13.20
CA LYS A 239 -24.74 3.44 13.13
C LYS A 239 -24.72 2.30 14.17
N ALA A 240 -23.57 1.66 14.37
CA ALA A 240 -23.44 0.62 15.39
C ALA A 240 -23.55 1.19 16.82
N GLU A 241 -22.96 2.36 17.08
CA GLU A 241 -23.08 3.08 18.36
C GLU A 241 -24.55 3.43 18.65
N GLN A 242 -25.28 3.95 17.67
CA GLN A 242 -26.73 4.24 17.78
C GLN A 242 -27.55 2.97 18.07
N ALA A 243 -27.22 1.85 17.43
CA ALA A 243 -27.93 0.59 17.62
C ALA A 243 -27.80 0.04 19.04
N VAL A 244 -26.73 0.42 19.77
CA VAL A 244 -26.50 0.04 21.18
C VAL A 244 -26.83 1.18 22.17
N GLY A 245 -27.52 2.24 21.70
CA GLY A 245 -27.97 3.34 22.54
C GLY A 245 -26.92 4.40 22.88
N ILE A 246 -25.77 4.39 22.21
CA ILE A 246 -24.72 5.40 22.37
C ILE A 246 -25.03 6.59 21.46
N GLN A 247 -24.97 7.80 22.01
CA GLN A 247 -25.15 9.01 21.23
C GLN A 247 -23.94 9.21 20.28
N ALA A 248 -24.15 8.91 19.00
CA ALA A 248 -23.08 9.00 18.00
C ALA A 248 -23.05 10.40 17.37
N THR A 249 -21.86 10.98 17.30
CA THR A 249 -21.62 12.22 16.55
C THR A 249 -21.50 11.88 15.08
N PRO A 250 -22.32 12.44 14.17
CA PRO A 250 -22.18 12.22 12.74
C PRO A 250 -20.82 12.76 12.27
N PRO A 251 -20.16 12.08 11.30
CA PRO A 251 -18.91 12.56 10.76
C PRO A 251 -19.11 13.92 10.07
N PRO A 252 -18.14 14.83 10.20
CA PRO A 252 -18.20 16.13 9.53
C PRO A 252 -18.27 15.93 8.01
N ARG A 253 -18.85 16.88 7.30
CA ARG A 253 -18.79 16.90 5.83
C ARG A 253 -17.36 17.16 5.41
N ILE A 254 -16.92 16.49 4.34
CA ILE A 254 -15.59 16.74 3.75
C ILE A 254 -15.61 18.17 3.19
N LEU A 255 -14.80 19.04 3.81
CA LEU A 255 -14.71 20.47 3.46
C LEU A 255 -13.42 20.77 2.66
N ALA A 256 -12.89 19.80 1.94
CA ALA A 256 -11.55 19.81 1.36
C ALA A 256 -11.18 21.09 0.57
N LEU A 257 -12.14 21.77 -0.04
CA LEU A 257 -11.88 22.94 -0.88
C LEU A 257 -12.16 24.29 -0.19
N ALA A 258 -13.02 24.33 0.82
CA ALA A 258 -13.32 25.56 1.56
C ALA A 258 -12.16 26.02 2.47
N GLN A 259 -11.20 25.17 2.71
CA GLN A 259 -10.07 25.44 3.62
C GLN A 259 -9.16 26.58 3.18
N TYR A 260 -9.07 26.86 1.88
CA TYR A 260 -8.23 27.95 1.36
C TYR A 260 -8.95 29.30 1.20
N GLY A 261 -10.23 29.37 1.58
CA GLY A 261 -11.03 30.60 1.51
C GLY A 261 -11.39 31.03 0.09
N LEU A 262 -11.21 30.16 -0.91
CA LEU A 262 -11.59 30.40 -2.29
C LEU A 262 -12.98 29.82 -2.56
N PRO A 263 -13.78 30.42 -3.47
CA PRO A 263 -15.06 29.86 -3.85
C PRO A 263 -14.85 28.45 -4.41
N SER A 264 -15.46 27.46 -3.77
CA SER A 264 -15.39 26.08 -4.24
C SER A 264 -16.03 25.96 -5.62
N VAL A 265 -15.29 25.48 -6.59
CA VAL A 265 -15.88 24.97 -7.83
C VAL A 265 -16.60 23.68 -7.42
N THR A 266 -17.92 23.79 -7.21
CA THR A 266 -18.74 22.65 -6.80
C THR A 266 -18.73 21.62 -7.93
N PRO A 267 -18.21 20.40 -7.74
CA PRO A 267 -18.37 19.35 -8.73
C PRO A 267 -19.88 19.14 -8.90
N VAL A 268 -20.36 19.18 -10.12
CA VAL A 268 -21.74 18.81 -10.45
C VAL A 268 -21.93 17.37 -9.98
N ALA A 269 -22.70 17.20 -8.90
CA ALA A 269 -23.00 15.89 -8.36
C ALA A 269 -23.78 15.10 -9.44
N GLN A 270 -23.08 14.23 -10.16
CA GLN A 270 -23.75 13.29 -11.07
C GLN A 270 -24.67 12.40 -10.23
N LYS A 271 -25.98 12.49 -10.48
CA LYS A 271 -26.96 11.55 -9.92
C LYS A 271 -26.62 10.15 -10.40
N ARG A 272 -25.99 9.34 -9.55
CA ARG A 272 -25.75 7.93 -9.84
C ARG A 272 -27.07 7.18 -9.89
N ASN A 273 -27.44 6.65 -11.05
CA ASN A 273 -28.57 5.75 -11.22
C ASN A 273 -28.26 4.38 -10.56
N ALA A 274 -29.26 3.71 -9.98
CA ALA A 274 -29.09 2.44 -9.28
C ALA A 274 -28.50 1.31 -10.18
N SER A 275 -28.76 1.35 -11.50
CA SER A 275 -28.18 0.42 -12.47
C SER A 275 -26.64 0.60 -12.59
N HIS A 276 -26.15 1.83 -12.54
CA HIS A 276 -24.71 2.10 -12.54
C HIS A 276 -24.03 1.59 -11.27
N ALA A 277 -24.72 1.59 -10.11
CA ALA A 277 -24.16 1.10 -8.86
C ALA A 277 -23.86 -0.41 -8.88
N PHE A 278 -24.70 -1.22 -9.53
CA PHE A 278 -24.46 -2.66 -9.66
C PHE A 278 -23.29 -2.97 -10.59
N THR A 279 -23.29 -2.38 -11.78
CA THR A 279 -22.23 -2.52 -12.78
C THR A 279 -20.88 -2.11 -12.18
N HIS A 280 -20.83 -0.98 -11.49
CA HIS A 280 -19.62 -0.50 -10.82
C HIS A 280 -19.11 -1.46 -9.73
N ARG A 281 -20.00 -2.12 -8.97
CA ARG A 281 -19.58 -3.13 -7.98
C ARG A 281 -18.97 -4.37 -8.63
N VAL A 282 -19.53 -4.82 -9.74
CA VAL A 282 -19.00 -5.96 -10.51
C VAL A 282 -17.64 -5.63 -11.12
N GLU A 283 -17.51 -4.46 -11.73
CA GLU A 283 -16.25 -3.95 -12.28
C GLU A 283 -15.16 -3.84 -11.21
N ARG A 284 -15.52 -3.31 -10.04
CA ARG A 284 -14.62 -3.19 -8.90
C ARG A 284 -14.19 -4.55 -8.36
N LEU A 285 -15.12 -5.50 -8.21
CA LEU A 285 -14.78 -6.87 -7.83
C LEU A 285 -13.81 -7.50 -8.84
N PHE A 286 -14.08 -7.34 -10.12
CA PHE A 286 -13.22 -7.82 -11.18
C PHE A 286 -11.82 -7.18 -11.14
N ALA A 287 -11.75 -5.88 -10.89
CA ALA A 287 -10.51 -5.13 -10.73
C ALA A 287 -9.68 -5.65 -9.54
N VAL A 288 -10.30 -5.79 -8.36
CA VAL A 288 -9.63 -6.27 -7.14
C VAL A 288 -9.11 -7.72 -7.30
N VAL A 289 -9.79 -8.55 -8.10
CA VAL A 289 -9.32 -9.92 -8.40
C VAL A 289 -8.14 -9.92 -9.37
N THR A 290 -8.17 -9.07 -10.40
CA THR A 290 -7.29 -9.22 -11.57
C THR A 290 -6.05 -8.33 -11.52
N PHE A 291 -6.18 -7.06 -11.16
CA PHE A 291 -5.04 -6.12 -11.17
C PHE A 291 -3.88 -6.52 -10.26
N PRO A 292 -4.11 -7.09 -9.05
CA PRO A 292 -2.99 -7.57 -8.25
C PRO A 292 -2.18 -8.68 -8.92
N LEU A 293 -2.80 -9.43 -9.84
CA LEU A 293 -2.16 -10.57 -10.49
C LEU A 293 -1.47 -10.21 -11.80
N SER A 294 -2.04 -9.27 -12.59
CA SER A 294 -1.51 -8.89 -13.90
C SER A 294 -2.27 -7.71 -14.50
N ALA A 295 -1.59 -6.91 -15.32
CA ALA A 295 -2.22 -5.95 -16.22
C ALA A 295 -3.08 -6.64 -17.31
N PHE A 296 -2.75 -7.87 -17.70
CA PHE A 296 -3.57 -8.67 -18.63
C PHE A 296 -4.70 -9.41 -17.90
N ARG A 297 -5.76 -8.68 -17.62
CA ARG A 297 -6.91 -9.09 -16.79
C ARG A 297 -7.54 -10.45 -17.11
N PRO A 298 -7.76 -10.86 -18.38
CA PRO A 298 -8.32 -12.18 -18.69
C PRO A 298 -7.47 -13.35 -18.18
N ALA A 299 -6.14 -13.26 -18.33
CA ALA A 299 -5.23 -14.29 -17.85
C ALA A 299 -5.16 -14.30 -16.31
N ALA A 300 -5.20 -13.12 -15.67
CA ALA A 300 -5.29 -13.00 -14.21
C ALA A 300 -6.57 -13.67 -13.67
N LEU A 301 -7.72 -13.43 -14.31
CA LEU A 301 -8.98 -14.09 -13.95
C LEU A 301 -8.90 -15.61 -14.15
N LEU A 302 -8.33 -16.08 -15.24
CA LEU A 302 -8.13 -17.52 -15.48
C LEU A 302 -7.27 -18.15 -14.39
N LEU A 303 -6.18 -17.49 -13.98
CA LEU A 303 -5.35 -17.98 -12.87
C LEU A 303 -6.14 -18.06 -11.56
N ALA A 304 -6.95 -17.05 -11.25
CA ALA A 304 -7.82 -17.04 -10.08
C ALA A 304 -8.83 -18.22 -10.12
N VAL A 305 -9.47 -18.45 -11.27
CA VAL A 305 -10.40 -19.59 -11.47
C VAL A 305 -9.67 -20.94 -11.33
N LEU A 306 -8.47 -21.08 -11.85
CA LEU A 306 -7.67 -22.30 -11.69
C LEU A 306 -7.31 -22.54 -10.23
N LEU A 307 -6.98 -21.51 -9.44
CA LEU A 307 -6.73 -21.64 -8.01
C LEU A 307 -7.99 -22.10 -7.25
N VAL A 308 -9.14 -21.53 -7.59
CA VAL A 308 -10.44 -21.97 -7.04
C VAL A 308 -10.71 -23.43 -7.41
N GLY A 309 -10.46 -23.84 -8.66
CA GLY A 309 -10.59 -25.23 -9.10
C GLY A 309 -9.68 -26.20 -8.34
N LEU A 310 -8.43 -25.77 -8.07
CA LEU A 310 -7.49 -26.52 -7.23
C LEU A 310 -7.99 -26.64 -5.78
N ALA A 311 -8.65 -25.61 -5.25
CA ALA A 311 -9.22 -25.61 -3.91
C ALA A 311 -10.41 -26.59 -3.81
N ILE A 312 -11.36 -26.53 -4.76
CA ILE A 312 -12.53 -27.42 -4.81
C ILE A 312 -12.11 -28.90 -4.88
N GLY A 313 -11.12 -29.20 -5.73
CA GLY A 313 -10.57 -30.56 -5.89
C GLY A 313 -9.63 -31.00 -4.75
N SER A 314 -9.39 -30.16 -3.73
CA SER A 314 -8.42 -30.45 -2.69
C SER A 314 -8.92 -31.49 -1.69
N ARG A 315 -8.20 -32.62 -1.60
CA ARG A 315 -8.35 -33.62 -0.54
C ARG A 315 -7.35 -33.39 0.60
N GLN A 316 -6.55 -32.33 0.54
CA GLN A 316 -5.59 -32.02 1.60
C GLN A 316 -6.33 -31.70 2.90
N ARG A 317 -5.82 -32.24 4.00
CA ARG A 317 -6.34 -31.97 5.35
C ARG A 317 -5.23 -31.44 6.23
N ILE A 318 -5.59 -30.54 7.12
CA ILE A 318 -4.77 -30.16 8.27
C ILE A 318 -5.53 -30.68 9.50
N GLY A 319 -4.99 -31.70 10.16
CA GLY A 319 -5.76 -32.44 11.15
C GLY A 319 -6.96 -33.09 10.50
N ASN A 320 -8.17 -32.85 11.02
CA ASN A 320 -9.42 -33.36 10.48
C ASN A 320 -10.13 -32.43 9.49
N ALA A 321 -9.67 -31.19 9.35
CA ALA A 321 -10.30 -30.18 8.51
C ALA A 321 -9.82 -30.24 7.05
N PRO A 322 -10.74 -30.20 6.05
CA PRO A 322 -10.35 -30.10 4.65
C PRO A 322 -9.75 -28.72 4.40
N LEU A 323 -8.52 -28.67 3.90
CA LEU A 323 -7.84 -27.41 3.59
C LEU A 323 -8.43 -26.70 2.35
N GLY A 324 -9.07 -27.43 1.45
CA GLY A 324 -9.62 -26.99 0.17
C GLY A 324 -10.10 -25.55 0.14
N MET A 325 -11.41 -25.33 0.27
CA MET A 325 -11.99 -23.98 0.24
C MET A 325 -11.51 -23.08 1.38
N LEU A 326 -11.13 -23.63 2.54
CA LEU A 326 -10.59 -22.84 3.65
C LEU A 326 -9.28 -22.13 3.29
N GLY A 327 -8.45 -22.73 2.46
CA GLY A 327 -7.20 -22.11 2.01
C GLY A 327 -7.40 -20.88 1.11
N LEU A 328 -8.59 -20.70 0.52
CA LEU A 328 -8.94 -19.49 -0.24
C LEU A 328 -9.37 -18.32 0.68
N VAL A 329 -9.81 -18.61 1.90
CA VAL A 329 -10.42 -17.61 2.79
C VAL A 329 -9.53 -16.37 2.98
N PRO A 330 -8.21 -16.46 3.17
CA PRO A 330 -7.36 -15.28 3.32
C PRO A 330 -7.46 -14.32 2.13
N TRP A 331 -7.37 -14.84 0.90
CA TRP A 331 -7.46 -14.02 -0.31
C TRP A 331 -8.89 -13.59 -0.63
N ALA A 332 -9.85 -14.52 -0.61
CA ALA A 332 -11.25 -14.22 -0.91
C ALA A 332 -11.84 -13.20 0.07
N GLY A 333 -11.49 -13.28 1.35
CA GLY A 333 -11.89 -12.31 2.35
C GLY A 333 -11.39 -10.90 2.02
N MET A 334 -10.12 -10.76 1.61
CA MET A 334 -9.57 -9.48 1.15
C MET A 334 -10.29 -8.96 -0.10
N VAL A 335 -10.50 -9.82 -1.10
CA VAL A 335 -11.22 -9.44 -2.33
C VAL A 335 -12.62 -8.93 -2.01
N LEU A 336 -13.39 -9.61 -1.17
CA LEU A 336 -14.75 -9.20 -0.80
C LEU A 336 -14.77 -7.87 -0.06
N VAL A 337 -13.86 -7.70 0.91
CA VAL A 337 -13.80 -6.48 1.70
C VAL A 337 -13.38 -5.28 0.84
N PHE A 338 -12.30 -5.41 0.08
CA PHE A 338 -11.76 -4.28 -0.67
C PHE A 338 -12.54 -3.96 -1.96
N SER A 339 -13.28 -4.90 -2.52
CA SER A 339 -14.28 -4.58 -3.54
C SER A 339 -15.45 -3.74 -3.00
N SER A 340 -15.71 -3.78 -1.69
CA SER A 340 -16.84 -3.10 -1.04
C SER A 340 -16.43 -1.81 -0.34
N LEU A 341 -15.22 -1.73 0.20
CA LEU A 341 -14.71 -0.58 0.94
C LEU A 341 -13.85 0.33 0.07
N TYR A 342 -12.55 0.18 0.17
CA TYR A 342 -11.57 1.03 -0.49
C TYR A 342 -10.31 0.25 -0.84
N LEU A 343 -9.87 0.36 -2.08
CA LEU A 343 -8.58 -0.14 -2.54
C LEU A 343 -8.00 0.86 -3.55
N ALA A 344 -6.91 1.53 -3.20
CA ALA A 344 -6.11 2.28 -4.16
C ALA A 344 -5.14 1.34 -4.88
N PRO A 345 -4.67 1.67 -6.09
CA PRO A 345 -3.73 0.84 -6.84
C PRO A 345 -2.49 0.42 -6.02
N ARG A 346 -1.95 1.31 -5.22
CA ARG A 346 -0.81 1.05 -4.31
C ARG A 346 -1.08 0.03 -3.20
N HIS A 347 -2.35 -0.33 -2.95
CA HIS A 347 -2.72 -1.35 -1.95
C HIS A 347 -2.84 -2.75 -2.55
N GLU A 348 -2.84 -2.88 -3.87
CA GLU A 348 -3.06 -4.16 -4.56
C GLU A 348 -1.99 -5.20 -4.23
N GLY A 349 -0.76 -4.77 -3.89
CA GLY A 349 0.31 -5.65 -3.39
C GLY A 349 -0.10 -6.46 -2.15
N THR A 350 -0.95 -5.90 -1.28
CA THR A 350 -1.46 -6.63 -0.11
C THR A 350 -2.42 -7.76 -0.50
N VAL A 351 -3.26 -7.54 -1.52
CA VAL A 351 -4.16 -8.57 -2.08
C VAL A 351 -3.34 -9.63 -2.80
N PHE A 352 -2.28 -9.24 -3.52
CA PHE A 352 -1.32 -10.16 -4.12
C PHE A 352 -0.64 -11.05 -3.07
N THR A 353 -0.17 -10.48 -1.98
CA THR A 353 0.40 -11.22 -0.84
C THR A 353 -0.61 -12.22 -0.26
N GLY A 354 -1.89 -11.83 -0.14
CA GLY A 354 -2.98 -12.73 0.25
C GLY A 354 -3.21 -13.86 -0.75
N PHE A 355 -3.11 -13.60 -2.06
CA PHE A 355 -3.17 -14.61 -3.11
C PHE A 355 -2.03 -15.63 -2.98
N VAL A 356 -0.78 -15.15 -2.83
CA VAL A 356 0.39 -16.01 -2.65
C VAL A 356 0.28 -16.86 -1.39
N ALA A 357 -0.19 -16.29 -0.27
CA ALA A 357 -0.42 -17.02 0.97
C ALA A 357 -1.50 -18.10 0.81
N SER A 358 -2.60 -17.81 0.11
CA SER A 358 -3.64 -18.79 -0.20
C SER A 358 -3.13 -19.88 -1.13
N ALA A 359 -2.36 -19.54 -2.16
CA ALA A 359 -1.71 -20.51 -3.03
C ALA A 359 -0.73 -21.39 -2.25
N TRP A 360 0.01 -20.82 -1.29
CA TRP A 360 0.89 -21.58 -0.38
C TRP A 360 0.12 -22.65 0.40
N LEU A 361 -1.06 -22.31 0.91
CA LEU A 361 -1.91 -23.27 1.61
C LEU A 361 -2.46 -24.37 0.69
N LEU A 362 -2.87 -23.99 -0.52
CA LEU A 362 -3.69 -24.83 -1.43
C LEU A 362 -2.90 -25.64 -2.42
N TRP A 363 -1.65 -25.23 -2.75
CA TRP A 363 -0.93 -25.91 -3.82
C TRP A 363 -0.78 -27.40 -3.55
N PRO A 364 -1.14 -28.28 -4.50
CA PRO A 364 -1.15 -29.72 -4.27
C PRO A 364 0.27 -30.24 -4.00
N ALA A 365 0.41 -31.14 -3.00
CA ALA A 365 1.63 -31.92 -2.84
C ALA A 365 1.80 -32.87 -4.03
N ALA A 366 3.04 -33.22 -4.39
CA ALA A 366 3.33 -34.08 -5.52
C ALA A 366 2.71 -35.50 -5.36
N ALA A 367 2.68 -36.02 -4.12
CA ALA A 367 2.16 -37.34 -3.80
C ALA A 367 0.60 -37.37 -3.73
N GLY A 368 -0.03 -38.37 -4.31
CA GLY A 368 -1.48 -38.64 -4.19
C GLY A 368 -2.39 -37.73 -4.99
N VAL A 369 -1.87 -36.99 -5.97
CA VAL A 369 -2.65 -36.10 -6.84
C VAL A 369 -3.18 -36.85 -8.05
N THR A 370 -4.50 -36.72 -8.34
CA THR A 370 -5.09 -37.26 -9.56
C THR A 370 -4.47 -36.62 -10.80
N GLU A 371 -4.43 -37.33 -11.92
CA GLU A 371 -3.84 -36.83 -13.17
C GLU A 371 -4.49 -35.52 -13.63
N ARG A 372 -5.82 -35.43 -13.61
CA ARG A 372 -6.58 -34.21 -13.93
C ARG A 372 -6.13 -33.02 -13.09
N ARG A 373 -5.94 -33.21 -11.79
CA ARG A 373 -5.52 -32.15 -10.86
C ARG A 373 -4.06 -31.75 -11.10
N ARG A 374 -3.20 -32.70 -11.47
CA ARG A 374 -1.81 -32.43 -11.86
C ARG A 374 -1.75 -31.55 -13.09
N TRP A 375 -2.57 -31.86 -14.12
CA TRP A 375 -2.69 -31.01 -15.30
C TRP A 375 -3.18 -29.60 -14.97
N MET A 376 -4.21 -29.46 -14.14
CA MET A 376 -4.68 -28.15 -13.68
C MET A 376 -3.58 -27.38 -12.94
N ALA A 377 -2.83 -28.05 -12.07
CA ALA A 377 -1.74 -27.41 -11.35
C ALA A 377 -0.60 -26.95 -12.29
N ARG A 378 -0.26 -27.77 -13.29
CA ARG A 378 0.74 -27.40 -14.31
C ARG A 378 0.26 -26.24 -15.19
N ALA A 379 -1.01 -26.26 -15.62
CA ALA A 379 -1.60 -25.15 -16.36
C ALA A 379 -1.60 -23.85 -15.55
N ALA A 380 -1.99 -23.92 -14.29
CA ALA A 380 -1.93 -22.79 -13.35
C ALA A 380 -0.48 -22.29 -13.16
N ALA A 381 0.48 -23.21 -13.00
CA ALA A 381 1.89 -22.87 -12.86
C ALA A 381 2.44 -22.16 -14.10
N LEU A 382 2.16 -22.69 -15.29
CA LEU A 382 2.60 -22.10 -16.55
C LEU A 382 2.02 -20.69 -16.72
N LEU A 383 0.71 -20.58 -16.54
CA LEU A 383 0.03 -19.27 -16.61
C LEU A 383 0.60 -18.29 -15.59
N TRP A 384 0.82 -18.71 -14.35
CA TRP A 384 1.41 -17.87 -13.33
C TRP A 384 2.85 -17.43 -13.67
N CYS A 385 3.65 -18.33 -14.27
CA CYS A 385 4.98 -17.94 -14.78
C CYS A 385 4.90 -16.86 -15.85
N LEU A 386 3.95 -16.96 -16.80
CA LEU A 386 3.75 -15.94 -17.83
C LEU A 386 3.35 -14.59 -17.20
N LEU A 387 2.46 -14.59 -16.20
CA LEU A 387 2.07 -13.37 -15.49
C LEU A 387 3.23 -12.81 -14.63
N CYS A 388 4.06 -13.68 -14.04
CA CYS A 388 5.27 -13.22 -13.33
C CYS A 388 6.29 -12.59 -14.31
N LEU A 389 6.44 -13.10 -15.52
CA LEU A 389 7.31 -12.50 -16.54
C LEU A 389 6.77 -11.15 -17.02
N GLU A 390 5.47 -11.03 -17.23
CA GLU A 390 4.83 -9.73 -17.51
C GLU A 390 5.06 -8.75 -16.35
N SER A 391 4.85 -9.18 -15.11
CA SER A 391 5.06 -8.37 -13.92
C SER A 391 6.53 -7.99 -13.71
N LEU A 392 7.49 -8.87 -14.04
CA LEU A 392 8.92 -8.57 -14.07
C LEU A 392 9.25 -7.47 -15.09
N ALA A 393 8.65 -7.54 -16.29
CA ALA A 393 8.85 -6.49 -17.31
C ALA A 393 8.39 -5.12 -16.78
N TRP A 394 7.29 -5.07 -16.03
CA TRP A 394 6.82 -3.84 -15.38
C TRP A 394 7.75 -3.39 -14.24
N SER A 395 8.35 -4.33 -13.48
CA SER A 395 9.36 -3.99 -12.46
C SER A 395 10.58 -3.31 -13.08
N VAL A 396 11.11 -3.92 -14.16
CA VAL A 396 12.24 -3.35 -14.91
C VAL A 396 11.88 -1.99 -15.49
N HIS A 397 10.68 -1.86 -16.07
CA HIS A 397 10.20 -0.59 -16.62
C HIS A 397 10.11 0.49 -15.55
N ALA A 398 9.51 0.22 -14.39
CA ALA A 398 9.39 1.18 -13.29
C ALA A 398 10.77 1.63 -12.80
N ILE A 399 11.69 0.70 -12.52
CA ILE A 399 13.04 0.99 -12.02
C ILE A 399 13.83 1.83 -13.04
N THR A 400 13.76 1.47 -14.34
CA THR A 400 14.48 2.22 -15.38
C THR A 400 13.90 3.60 -15.64
N LYS A 401 12.58 3.74 -15.55
CA LYS A 401 11.91 5.05 -15.70
C LYS A 401 12.15 5.96 -14.51
N GLU A 402 12.23 5.43 -13.30
CA GLU A 402 12.53 6.22 -12.10
C GLU A 402 13.94 6.81 -12.13
N HIS A 403 14.87 6.16 -12.86
CA HIS A 403 16.18 6.76 -13.12
C HIS A 403 16.10 8.03 -13.98
N ALA A 404 15.19 8.08 -14.95
CA ALA A 404 15.02 9.22 -15.86
C ALA A 404 14.05 10.28 -15.32
N LEU A 405 13.04 9.87 -14.57
CA LEU A 405 12.01 10.71 -13.99
C LEU A 405 11.78 10.25 -12.54
N PRO A 406 12.06 11.08 -11.53
CA PRO A 406 11.97 10.68 -10.13
C PRO A 406 10.54 10.26 -9.76
N TYR A 407 10.42 9.43 -8.74
CA TYR A 407 9.09 9.00 -8.24
C TYR A 407 8.26 10.18 -7.73
N SER A 408 8.92 11.19 -7.14
CA SER A 408 8.32 12.39 -6.56
C SER A 408 9.10 13.65 -6.96
N PRO A 409 8.45 14.81 -7.08
CA PRO A 409 9.11 16.10 -7.37
C PRO A 409 9.90 16.66 -6.17
N GLY A 410 9.68 16.16 -4.94
CA GLY A 410 10.13 16.81 -3.71
C GLY A 410 11.61 17.13 -3.65
N LYS A 411 12.49 16.27 -4.18
CA LYS A 411 13.93 16.53 -4.25
C LYS A 411 14.25 17.70 -5.16
N LEU A 412 13.64 17.75 -6.35
CA LEU A 412 13.88 18.84 -7.33
C LEU A 412 13.37 20.18 -6.78
N THR A 413 12.20 20.16 -6.16
CA THR A 413 11.61 21.34 -5.48
C THR A 413 12.53 21.83 -4.36
N ALA A 414 13.06 20.94 -3.54
CA ALA A 414 13.97 21.28 -2.46
C ALA A 414 15.30 21.86 -2.97
N GLU A 415 15.93 21.22 -3.95
CA GLU A 415 17.17 21.70 -4.58
C GLU A 415 17.00 23.09 -5.18
N PHE A 416 15.87 23.32 -5.86
CA PHE A 416 15.55 24.66 -6.37
C PHE A 416 15.44 25.69 -5.25
N LEU A 417 14.62 25.43 -4.22
CA LEU A 417 14.41 26.35 -3.11
C LEU A 417 15.72 26.62 -2.35
N GLN A 418 16.55 25.60 -2.12
CA GLN A 418 17.87 25.75 -1.49
C GLN A 418 18.82 26.59 -2.35
N SER A 419 18.82 26.42 -3.69
CA SER A 419 19.63 27.22 -4.60
C SER A 419 19.27 28.73 -4.57
N ARG A 420 18.04 29.03 -4.15
CA ARG A 420 17.51 30.39 -3.97
C ARG A 420 17.69 30.91 -2.54
N GLY A 421 18.37 30.17 -1.66
CA GLY A 421 18.67 30.58 -0.29
C GLY A 421 17.58 30.26 0.73
N VAL A 422 16.51 29.51 0.35
CA VAL A 422 15.48 29.07 1.31
C VAL A 422 16.12 28.14 2.36
N GLY A 423 15.80 28.37 3.62
CA GLY A 423 16.39 27.63 4.75
C GLY A 423 17.70 28.19 5.28
N GLN A 424 18.26 29.26 4.66
CA GLN A 424 19.38 29.99 5.20
C GLN A 424 18.90 31.00 6.26
N PRO A 425 19.42 30.97 7.51
CA PRO A 425 18.90 31.80 8.59
C PRO A 425 19.03 33.33 8.34
N GLN A 426 19.94 33.71 7.46
CA GLN A 426 20.19 35.12 7.11
C GLN A 426 19.17 35.68 6.12
N LEU A 427 18.47 34.81 5.39
CA LEU A 427 17.51 35.19 4.39
C LEU A 427 16.11 34.77 4.88
N ASP A 428 15.36 35.72 5.43
CA ASP A 428 13.96 35.45 5.87
C ASP A 428 13.04 35.34 4.63
N LEU A 429 13.24 34.29 3.85
CA LEU A 429 12.46 34.01 2.64
C LEU A 429 11.19 33.23 2.97
N LYS A 430 10.04 33.91 2.93
CA LYS A 430 8.75 33.29 3.15
C LYS A 430 8.39 32.38 1.99
N VAL A 431 8.12 31.10 2.30
CA VAL A 431 7.62 30.09 1.37
C VAL A 431 6.25 29.64 1.84
N ALA A 432 5.25 29.63 0.96
CA ALA A 432 3.94 29.06 1.23
C ALA A 432 3.78 27.76 0.45
N ALA A 433 3.00 26.81 0.99
CA ALA A 433 2.64 25.59 0.29
C ALA A 433 1.13 25.37 0.33
N PHE A 434 0.60 24.86 -0.77
CA PHE A 434 -0.79 24.44 -0.88
C PHE A 434 -0.85 22.97 -1.28
N TYR A 435 -1.90 22.30 -0.79
CA TYR A 435 -2.05 20.85 -0.82
C TYR A 435 -0.97 20.13 0.02
N TYR A 436 -0.96 18.82 0.04
CA TYR A 436 -0.06 18.04 0.92
C TYR A 436 1.17 17.46 0.21
N PHE A 437 1.22 17.51 -1.13
CA PHE A 437 2.33 16.94 -1.89
C PHE A 437 3.69 17.58 -1.63
N PRO A 438 3.80 18.91 -1.42
CA PRO A 438 5.09 19.54 -1.15
C PRO A 438 5.78 19.11 0.16
N ILE A 439 5.16 18.26 0.96
CA ILE A 439 5.76 17.73 2.21
C ILE A 439 7.02 16.91 1.95
N ASP A 440 7.11 16.24 0.82
CA ASP A 440 8.27 15.43 0.43
C ASP A 440 9.53 16.27 0.26
N ALA A 441 9.42 17.54 -0.12
CA ALA A 441 10.52 18.49 -0.14
C ALA A 441 11.09 18.74 1.27
N LEU A 442 10.28 18.64 2.33
CA LEU A 442 10.72 18.87 3.71
C LEU A 442 11.74 17.84 4.22
N LEU A 443 11.90 16.69 3.55
CA LEU A 443 12.97 15.74 3.87
C LEU A 443 14.37 16.34 3.77
N TYR A 444 14.52 17.32 2.90
CA TYR A 444 15.80 17.97 2.56
C TYR A 444 16.03 19.27 3.37
N PHE A 445 15.14 19.58 4.31
CA PHE A 445 15.26 20.74 5.20
C PHE A 445 15.26 20.28 6.67
N PRO A 446 16.00 20.99 7.55
CA PRO A 446 16.05 20.64 8.97
C PRO A 446 14.74 20.92 9.71
N GLN A 447 13.92 21.83 9.19
CA GLN A 447 12.64 22.26 9.78
C GLN A 447 11.59 22.51 8.70
N ASN A 448 10.33 22.74 9.12
CA ASN A 448 9.28 23.16 8.18
C ASN A 448 9.60 24.57 7.65
N ILE A 449 9.64 24.70 6.33
CA ILE A 449 9.91 25.96 5.62
C ILE A 449 8.64 26.70 5.21
N TYR A 450 7.47 26.06 5.36
CA TYR A 450 6.19 26.61 4.90
C TYR A 450 5.50 27.40 6.02
N PHE A 451 5.55 28.73 5.95
CA PHE A 451 5.03 29.61 7.00
C PHE A 451 3.49 29.52 7.18
N ASN A 452 2.79 29.11 6.14
CA ASN A 452 1.33 28.99 6.14
C ASN A 452 0.83 27.62 6.62
N GLN A 453 1.72 26.76 7.08
CA GLN A 453 1.42 25.44 7.63
C GLN A 453 1.75 25.40 9.13
N PRO A 454 1.19 24.43 9.89
CA PRO A 454 1.62 24.21 11.26
C PRO A 454 3.15 23.99 11.33
N PRO A 455 3.80 24.28 12.49
CA PRO A 455 5.25 24.18 12.63
C PRO A 455 5.79 22.75 12.50
N HIS A 456 4.95 21.71 12.74
CA HIS A 456 5.31 20.32 12.51
C HIS A 456 5.34 19.99 11.00
N ARG A 457 6.01 18.88 10.61
CA ARG A 457 6.22 18.50 9.20
C ARG A 457 5.23 17.45 8.71
N TYR A 458 4.22 17.08 9.49
CA TYR A 458 3.20 16.11 9.12
C TYR A 458 1.82 16.77 9.06
N TRP A 459 0.87 16.12 8.44
CA TRP A 459 -0.56 16.46 8.55
C TRP A 459 -1.34 15.31 9.19
N LEU A 460 -2.54 15.61 9.68
CA LEU A 460 -3.54 14.60 10.02
C LEU A 460 -4.76 14.81 9.11
N TRP A 461 -5.35 13.73 8.68
CA TRP A 461 -6.60 13.78 7.92
C TRP A 461 -7.77 14.17 8.83
N SER A 462 -7.73 15.36 9.37
CA SER A 462 -8.68 15.94 10.32
C SER A 462 -9.22 17.25 9.76
N THR A 463 -10.49 17.55 10.01
CA THR A 463 -11.08 18.83 9.62
C THR A 463 -10.45 20.03 10.35
N SER A 464 -9.97 19.82 11.57
CA SER A 464 -9.33 20.87 12.37
C SER A 464 -7.90 21.17 11.92
N MET A 465 -7.16 20.17 11.43
CA MET A 465 -5.77 20.34 10.98
C MET A 465 -5.63 20.78 9.52
N LEU A 466 -6.71 20.73 8.76
CA LEU A 466 -6.73 21.26 7.40
C LEU A 466 -7.06 22.76 7.34
N SER A 467 -7.16 23.43 8.48
CA SER A 467 -7.34 24.89 8.56
C SER A 467 -5.98 25.60 8.38
N TYR A 468 -5.48 25.58 7.16
CA TYR A 468 -4.32 26.38 6.76
C TYR A 468 -4.70 27.86 6.61
N SER A 469 -3.69 28.72 6.51
CA SER A 469 -3.92 30.11 6.12
C SER A 469 -4.69 30.16 4.79
N THR A 470 -5.64 31.08 4.69
CA THR A 470 -6.37 31.29 3.43
C THR A 470 -5.43 31.86 2.33
N ALA A 471 -5.80 31.71 1.07
CA ALA A 471 -5.05 32.28 -0.03
C ALA A 471 -4.85 33.81 0.12
N GLN A 472 -5.86 34.52 0.64
CA GLN A 472 -5.80 35.94 0.94
C GLN A 472 -4.78 36.26 2.06
N GLN A 473 -4.73 35.46 3.12
CA GLN A 473 -3.75 35.62 4.21
C GLN A 473 -2.33 35.37 3.71
N VAL A 474 -2.16 34.36 2.85
CA VAL A 474 -0.86 34.07 2.22
C VAL A 474 -0.44 35.21 1.31
N LEU A 475 -1.34 35.73 0.49
CA LEU A 475 -1.09 36.89 -0.39
C LEU A 475 -0.68 38.12 0.42
N ALA A 476 -1.38 38.42 1.51
CA ALA A 476 -1.06 39.54 2.40
C ALA A 476 0.30 39.42 3.09
N ALA A 477 0.83 38.20 3.23
CA ALA A 477 2.16 37.96 3.78
C ALA A 477 3.32 38.15 2.77
N HIS A 478 2.99 38.40 1.50
CA HIS A 478 3.93 38.61 0.39
C HIS A 478 5.03 37.51 0.30
N PRO A 479 4.68 36.23 0.13
CA PRO A 479 5.67 35.17 0.05
C PRO A 479 6.59 35.35 -1.17
N ARG A 480 7.87 34.98 -1.00
CA ARG A 480 8.81 34.96 -2.13
C ARG A 480 8.52 33.77 -3.06
N TYR A 481 8.08 32.65 -2.50
CA TYR A 481 7.75 31.44 -3.25
C TYR A 481 6.42 30.87 -2.77
N ILE A 482 5.64 30.37 -3.73
CA ILE A 482 4.43 29.62 -3.45
C ILE A 482 4.57 28.27 -4.16
N VAL A 483 4.53 27.17 -3.42
CA VAL A 483 4.61 25.82 -3.95
C VAL A 483 3.21 25.21 -3.94
N VAL A 484 2.72 24.83 -5.11
CA VAL A 484 1.39 24.23 -5.28
C VAL A 484 1.57 22.82 -5.80
N GLY A 485 1.35 21.83 -4.93
CA GLY A 485 1.36 20.42 -5.29
C GLY A 485 0.15 20.05 -6.13
N GLY A 486 0.30 19.08 -7.02
CA GLY A 486 -0.80 18.56 -7.85
C GLY A 486 -0.52 17.15 -8.34
N MET A 487 -1.59 16.40 -8.60
CA MET A 487 -1.53 15.05 -9.15
C MET A 487 -2.32 15.00 -10.45
N SER A 488 -1.77 14.36 -11.49
CA SER A 488 -2.54 14.10 -12.71
C SER A 488 -3.53 12.98 -12.47
N THR A 489 -4.75 13.19 -12.91
CA THR A 489 -5.76 12.14 -12.92
C THR A 489 -5.77 11.48 -14.30
N GLY A 490 -5.42 10.19 -14.35
CA GLY A 490 -5.55 9.38 -15.57
C GLY A 490 -6.94 8.76 -15.71
N PRO A 491 -7.34 8.34 -16.91
CA PRO A 491 -8.66 7.73 -17.15
C PRO A 491 -8.92 6.46 -16.33
N GLU A 492 -7.88 5.78 -15.85
CA GLU A 492 -8.01 4.60 -14.99
C GLU A 492 -8.26 4.95 -13.50
N SER A 493 -8.04 6.19 -13.08
CA SER A 493 -8.35 6.63 -11.72
C SER A 493 -9.85 6.63 -11.45
N GLU A 494 -10.68 6.74 -12.49
CA GLU A 494 -12.15 6.71 -12.38
C GLU A 494 -12.70 5.35 -11.93
N ILE A 495 -12.01 4.24 -12.26
CA ILE A 495 -12.48 2.89 -11.92
C ILE A 495 -12.17 2.53 -10.46
N THR A 496 -11.09 3.06 -9.92
CA THR A 496 -10.57 2.69 -8.60
C THR A 496 -10.65 3.79 -7.54
N ASN A 497 -10.79 5.04 -7.96
CA ASN A 497 -10.84 6.21 -7.08
C ASN A 497 -12.14 7.00 -7.29
N ASP A 498 -13.09 6.83 -6.39
CA ASP A 498 -14.20 7.79 -6.22
C ASP A 498 -13.69 9.17 -5.70
N TRP A 499 -12.38 9.34 -5.57
CA TRP A 499 -11.74 10.49 -4.93
C TRP A 499 -11.55 11.67 -5.87
N TYR A 500 -11.42 11.43 -7.17
CA TYR A 500 -11.14 12.47 -8.15
C TYR A 500 -12.10 12.35 -9.34
N PRO A 501 -13.16 13.20 -9.42
CA PRO A 501 -13.87 13.35 -10.68
C PRO A 501 -12.87 13.92 -11.71
N ALA A 502 -12.68 13.18 -12.79
CA ALA A 502 -11.83 13.61 -13.88
C ALA A 502 -12.50 14.79 -14.60
N ASP A 503 -11.85 15.94 -14.60
CA ASP A 503 -12.02 16.91 -15.66
C ASP A 503 -11.13 16.45 -16.83
N THR A 504 -11.71 15.67 -17.72
CA THR A 504 -11.08 15.26 -18.97
C THR A 504 -11.08 16.43 -19.95
N GLY A 505 -10.14 17.34 -19.77
CA GLY A 505 -9.79 18.29 -20.82
C GLY A 505 -8.97 17.60 -21.92
N PRO A 506 -9.10 18.04 -23.19
CA PRO A 506 -8.36 17.44 -24.29
C PRO A 506 -6.86 17.72 -24.15
N ALA A 507 -6.07 16.65 -24.22
CA ALA A 507 -4.63 16.60 -24.49
C ALA A 507 -3.73 17.53 -23.65
N GLY A 508 -3.71 17.32 -22.33
CA GLY A 508 -2.72 17.93 -21.45
C GLY A 508 -2.78 17.26 -20.08
N VAL A 509 -1.63 17.14 -19.42
CA VAL A 509 -1.59 16.73 -18.01
C VAL A 509 -2.35 17.78 -17.21
N VAL A 510 -3.61 17.53 -16.91
CA VAL A 510 -4.39 18.39 -16.02
C VAL A 510 -4.01 18.03 -14.60
N LEU A 511 -3.19 18.88 -14.00
CA LEU A 511 -2.89 18.80 -12.57
C LEU A 511 -4.11 19.31 -11.79
N ASP A 512 -4.50 18.54 -10.78
CA ASP A 512 -5.64 18.89 -9.94
C ASP A 512 -5.38 20.20 -9.16
N ASP A 513 -6.02 21.27 -9.59
CA ASP A 513 -6.06 22.56 -8.87
C ASP A 513 -7.53 22.97 -8.64
N ARG A 514 -8.29 22.09 -8.00
CA ARG A 514 -9.75 22.26 -7.77
C ARG A 514 -10.10 23.50 -6.97
N ALA A 515 -9.16 23.98 -6.14
CA ALA A 515 -9.37 25.19 -5.37
C ALA A 515 -9.04 26.45 -6.18
N GLY A 516 -8.48 26.33 -7.39
CA GLY A 516 -8.10 27.47 -8.21
C GLY A 516 -6.96 28.31 -7.57
N ILE A 517 -6.03 27.65 -6.90
CA ILE A 517 -4.92 28.34 -6.19
C ILE A 517 -4.01 29.03 -7.19
N VAL A 518 -3.61 28.33 -8.26
CA VAL A 518 -2.69 28.91 -9.26
C VAL A 518 -3.32 30.11 -9.95
N PRO A 519 -4.54 30.02 -10.56
CA PRO A 519 -5.19 31.18 -11.15
C PRO A 519 -5.36 32.35 -10.18
N TYR A 520 -5.75 32.06 -8.92
CA TYR A 520 -5.90 33.12 -7.92
C TYR A 520 -4.61 33.93 -7.72
N PHE A 521 -3.46 33.27 -7.56
CA PHE A 521 -2.21 33.97 -7.37
C PHE A 521 -1.71 34.64 -8.66
N GLU A 522 -1.97 34.06 -9.84
CA GLU A 522 -1.63 34.69 -11.12
C GLU A 522 -2.40 36.01 -11.33
N GLU A 523 -3.68 36.07 -10.97
CA GLU A 523 -4.48 37.29 -10.97
C GLU A 523 -3.98 38.37 -9.99
N HIS A 524 -3.18 37.95 -8.97
CA HIS A 524 -2.67 38.83 -7.93
C HIS A 524 -1.16 39.09 -8.04
N GLY A 525 -0.61 39.02 -9.25
CA GLY A 525 0.77 39.41 -9.52
C GLY A 525 1.86 38.38 -9.24
N TYR A 526 1.47 37.10 -9.18
CA TYR A 526 2.43 36.00 -9.19
C TYR A 526 2.42 35.32 -10.57
N ARG A 527 3.47 34.59 -10.86
CA ARG A 527 3.58 33.83 -12.11
C ARG A 527 4.21 32.47 -11.80
N GLN A 528 3.69 31.42 -12.42
CA GLN A 528 4.35 30.12 -12.40
C GLN A 528 5.69 30.22 -13.16
N THR A 529 6.79 29.98 -12.47
CA THR A 529 8.15 30.04 -13.04
C THR A 529 8.75 28.68 -13.25
N HIS A 530 8.37 27.69 -12.41
CA HIS A 530 8.90 26.33 -12.47
C HIS A 530 7.79 25.30 -12.30
N LEU A 531 8.03 24.14 -12.90
CA LEU A 531 7.21 22.95 -12.77
C LEU A 531 8.13 21.73 -12.60
N PHE A 532 8.13 21.14 -11.42
CA PHE A 532 8.88 19.92 -11.12
C PHE A 532 7.93 18.76 -11.05
N CYS A 533 8.20 17.68 -11.80
CA CYS A 533 7.33 16.52 -11.85
C CYS A 533 8.07 15.24 -11.51
N GLY A 534 7.34 14.33 -10.89
CA GLY A 534 7.70 12.94 -10.70
C GLY A 534 6.63 12.01 -11.28
N HIS A 535 6.90 10.70 -11.29
CA HIS A 535 5.95 9.70 -11.74
C HIS A 535 5.89 8.53 -10.76
N SER A 536 4.81 8.48 -9.99
CA SER A 536 4.59 7.45 -8.98
C SER A 536 3.98 6.20 -9.61
N TRP A 537 4.75 5.13 -9.72
CA TRP A 537 4.26 3.82 -10.15
C TRP A 537 3.49 3.14 -9.03
N MET A 538 2.17 3.04 -9.18
CA MET A 538 1.26 2.51 -8.16
C MET A 538 0.98 1.02 -8.29
N ARG A 539 0.98 0.51 -9.52
CA ARG A 539 0.86 -0.91 -9.90
C ARG A 539 1.46 -1.15 -11.28
N ALA A 540 1.56 -2.40 -11.69
CA ALA A 540 1.92 -2.73 -13.07
C ALA A 540 0.99 -2.00 -14.06
N SER A 541 1.55 -1.39 -15.10
CA SER A 541 0.84 -0.60 -16.13
C SER A 541 0.13 0.68 -15.68
N TYR A 542 0.24 1.11 -14.43
CA TYR A 542 -0.40 2.33 -13.95
C TYR A 542 0.50 3.13 -13.02
N GLY A 543 0.57 4.42 -13.29
CA GLY A 543 1.25 5.40 -12.44
C GLY A 543 0.57 6.75 -12.55
N GLU A 544 0.88 7.63 -11.60
CA GLU A 544 0.35 8.98 -11.53
C GLU A 544 1.50 9.97 -11.62
N GLN A 545 1.31 11.02 -12.40
CA GLN A 545 2.25 12.13 -12.42
C GLN A 545 1.96 13.06 -11.24
N ILE A 546 2.96 13.33 -10.44
CA ILE A 546 2.89 14.25 -9.30
C ILE A 546 3.81 15.42 -9.61
N CYS A 547 3.31 16.66 -9.47
CA CYS A 547 4.09 17.84 -9.78
C CYS A 547 3.96 18.91 -8.70
N ASP A 548 5.03 19.65 -8.50
CA ASP A 548 5.08 20.91 -7.75
C ASP A 548 5.22 22.08 -8.71
N ARG A 549 4.27 23.01 -8.66
CA ARG A 549 4.33 24.31 -9.35
C ARG A 549 4.92 25.33 -8.41
N VAL A 550 5.92 26.04 -8.85
CA VAL A 550 6.51 27.14 -8.08
C VAL A 550 6.11 28.47 -8.71
N LEU A 551 5.45 29.32 -7.91
CA LEU A 551 5.06 30.65 -8.31
C LEU A 551 5.96 31.67 -7.62
N GLU A 552 6.37 32.70 -8.37
CA GLU A 552 7.16 33.85 -7.88
C GLU A 552 6.41 35.14 -8.19
N PRO A 553 6.59 36.21 -7.37
CA PRO A 553 6.01 37.52 -7.68
C PRO A 553 6.58 38.06 -8.99
N VAL A 554 5.73 38.63 -9.82
CA VAL A 554 6.14 39.36 -11.03
C VAL A 554 6.76 40.65 -10.56
N HIS A 555 8.07 40.80 -10.74
CA HIS A 555 8.73 42.09 -10.52
C HIS A 555 8.32 43.05 -11.66
N ASN A 556 7.57 44.08 -11.34
CA ASN A 556 7.37 45.24 -12.24
C ASN A 556 8.64 46.10 -12.29
#